data_d3718a5adb0b65b08df41a2ba1421765
#
_entry.id   d3718a5adb0b65b08df41a2ba1421765
#
_cell.length_a   1.000
_cell.length_b   1.000
_cell.length_c   1.000
_cell.angle_alpha   90.00
_cell.angle_beta   90.00
_cell.angle_gamma   90.00
#
_symmetry.space_group_name_H-M   'P 1'
#
loop_
_entity.id
_entity.type
_entity.pdbx_description
1 polymer ?
#
loop_
_entity_poly.entity_id
_entity_poly.type
_entity_poly.pdbx_seq_one_letter_code
_entity_poly.pdbx_strand_id
1 'polypeptide(L)'
;MLAHNESHMEHKSNAYTRRSLLKTLGIGAGTLALSHFAGANAFAQQLPATAKRLPSFTGPGPNPYWNSVGPMATYPQKAPLVLLTDRPVQLETPRNYFLNAITPNEAFFVRWHLESIPNEVDLSSWRLHVEGNVNKPLALSFSDLLHKFKPITLAAVNQCSGNSRSRFGPRVPGGQWGNGAMGCARWTGVHFRELLDMAGVKSGSVQVQMEGLERGKGPHGMPSYEFKKSLDLSNPVLDESIVAYSMNGAPLPTLNGFPVRLIVPGYFATYWVKCLTDVRLLDKPDENFWMNPAYQVPDTPRGDTTPADVKAGKVKMVPIARMPVRSFIISPDGTTKIPAGLPVTVRGTSFSGFGRVVKVEFSESARGVWREAKLGEDLGPYAFRTWECAWTPEKPGKYDLAVRATDEKGSVQPDEGVWNPGGYLWNKIERQEVTVGESA
;
A
#
# COMPACT_ATOMS: atom_id res chain seq x y z
N MET A 1 -59.32 28.05 23.92
CA MET A 1 -58.33 27.33 24.75
C MET A 1 -58.24 25.92 24.21
N LEU A 2 -57.30 25.67 23.35
CA LEU A 2 -56.96 24.33 22.87
C LEU A 2 -55.42 24.25 22.93
N ALA A 3 -54.93 23.38 23.81
CA ALA A 3 -53.53 23.14 24.03
C ALA A 3 -53.03 22.19 22.93
N HIS A 4 -52.00 22.60 22.20
CA HIS A 4 -51.21 21.71 21.33
C HIS A 4 -50.20 20.95 22.17
N ASN A 5 -50.34 19.63 22.09
CA ASN A 5 -49.40 18.69 22.67
C ASN A 5 -48.40 18.30 21.57
N GLU A 6 -47.21 18.92 21.56
CA GLU A 6 -46.10 18.50 20.70
C GLU A 6 -45.36 17.34 21.37
N SER A 7 -45.56 16.14 20.83
CA SER A 7 -44.77 14.96 21.20
C SER A 7 -43.39 15.02 20.52
N HIS A 8 -42.34 15.36 21.26
CA HIS A 8 -40.95 15.16 20.85
C HIS A 8 -40.69 13.67 20.69
N MET A 9 -40.62 13.20 19.44
CA MET A 9 -39.97 11.92 19.13
C MET A 9 -38.48 12.13 19.16
N GLU A 10 -37.81 11.67 20.24
CA GLU A 10 -36.37 11.49 20.28
C GLU A 10 -35.98 10.38 19.29
N HIS A 11 -35.47 10.77 18.14
CA HIS A 11 -34.72 9.88 17.26
C HIS A 11 -33.39 9.51 17.97
N LYS A 12 -33.37 8.40 18.68
CA LYS A 12 -32.11 7.76 19.07
C LYS A 12 -31.42 7.28 17.79
N SER A 13 -30.48 8.05 17.28
CA SER A 13 -29.59 7.62 16.21
C SER A 13 -28.72 6.48 16.77
N ASN A 14 -28.96 5.26 16.30
CA ASN A 14 -28.04 4.14 16.52
C ASN A 14 -26.80 4.36 15.64
N ALA A 15 -25.91 5.27 16.04
CA ALA A 15 -24.65 5.47 15.40
C ALA A 15 -23.80 4.19 15.59
N TYR A 16 -23.65 3.42 14.52
CA TYR A 16 -22.69 2.31 14.50
C TYR A 16 -21.29 2.90 14.55
N THR A 17 -20.72 2.90 15.72
CA THR A 17 -19.32 3.27 15.92
C THR A 17 -18.41 2.09 15.59
N ARG A 18 -17.12 2.32 15.35
CA ARG A 18 -16.13 1.26 15.19
C ARG A 18 -16.18 0.22 16.32
N ARG A 19 -16.58 0.64 17.53
CA ARG A 19 -16.73 -0.21 18.71
C ARG A 19 -17.93 -1.17 18.61
N SER A 20 -19.04 -0.74 18.00
CA SER A 20 -20.20 -1.61 17.72
C SER A 20 -19.92 -2.57 16.57
N LEU A 21 -19.15 -2.13 15.55
CA LEU A 21 -18.72 -2.97 14.44
C LEU A 21 -17.78 -4.10 14.90
N LEU A 22 -16.88 -3.82 15.83
CA LEU A 22 -16.03 -4.85 16.46
C LEU A 22 -16.86 -5.95 17.15
N LYS A 23 -18.01 -5.60 17.73
CA LYS A 23 -18.93 -6.59 18.32
C LYS A 23 -19.63 -7.43 17.26
N THR A 24 -19.99 -6.85 16.12
CA THR A 24 -20.71 -7.55 15.04
C THR A 24 -19.80 -8.48 14.24
N LEU A 25 -18.55 -8.11 14.02
CA LEU A 25 -17.55 -8.94 13.34
C LEU A 25 -16.95 -10.03 14.26
N GLY A 26 -17.05 -9.87 15.59
CA GLY A 26 -16.46 -10.77 16.59
C GLY A 26 -17.25 -12.01 16.89
N ILE A 27 -18.50 -12.15 16.44
CA ILE A 27 -19.39 -13.26 16.82
C ILE A 27 -19.07 -14.58 16.08
N GLY A 28 -18.24 -14.55 15.05
CA GLY A 28 -17.85 -15.76 14.28
C GLY A 28 -16.38 -16.22 14.41
N ALA A 29 -15.52 -15.48 15.11
CA ALA A 29 -14.08 -15.76 15.18
C ALA A 29 -13.51 -15.73 16.60
N GLY A 30 -14.31 -16.09 17.56
CA GLY A 30 -14.12 -15.80 18.99
C GLY A 30 -12.95 -16.49 19.72
N THR A 31 -12.07 -17.24 19.08
CA THR A 31 -10.93 -17.87 19.74
C THR A 31 -9.58 -17.66 19.06
N LEU A 32 -9.54 -17.32 17.77
CA LEU A 32 -8.28 -17.09 17.06
C LEU A 32 -7.84 -15.61 17.05
N ALA A 33 -8.78 -14.68 17.21
CA ALA A 33 -8.48 -13.24 17.17
C ALA A 33 -7.75 -12.72 18.41
N LEU A 34 -7.97 -13.33 19.58
CA LEU A 34 -7.34 -12.91 20.85
C LEU A 34 -5.86 -13.28 20.93
N SER A 35 -5.44 -14.38 20.30
CA SER A 35 -4.03 -14.78 20.29
C SER A 35 -3.17 -13.90 19.36
N HIS A 36 -3.77 -13.33 18.32
CA HIS A 36 -3.08 -12.38 17.41
C HIS A 36 -2.96 -10.98 17.99
N PHE A 37 -3.90 -10.56 18.86
CA PHE A 37 -3.80 -9.28 19.57
C PHE A 37 -2.67 -9.26 20.61
N ALA A 38 -2.41 -10.39 21.27
CA ALA A 38 -1.28 -10.50 22.20
C ALA A 38 0.08 -10.40 21.46
N GLY A 39 0.18 -10.96 20.25
CA GLY A 39 1.37 -10.84 19.42
C GLY A 39 1.63 -9.42 18.90
N ALA A 40 0.60 -8.70 18.50
CA ALA A 40 0.71 -7.31 18.01
C ALA A 40 1.15 -6.36 19.15
N ASN A 41 0.64 -6.55 20.37
CA ASN A 41 1.07 -5.76 21.53
C ASN A 41 2.50 -6.10 21.96
N ALA A 42 2.96 -7.33 21.81
CA ALA A 42 4.35 -7.70 22.11
C ALA A 42 5.33 -7.04 21.11
N PHE A 43 4.95 -6.89 19.84
CA PHE A 43 5.76 -6.17 18.85
C PHE A 43 5.77 -4.66 19.09
N ALA A 44 4.65 -4.05 19.48
CA ALA A 44 4.58 -2.63 19.84
C ALA A 44 5.47 -2.32 21.06
N GLN A 45 5.66 -3.28 21.96
CA GLN A 45 6.54 -3.14 23.14
C GLN A 45 8.04 -3.29 22.79
N GLN A 46 8.41 -3.83 21.63
CA GLN A 46 9.81 -3.94 21.19
C GLN A 46 10.29 -2.70 20.41
N LEU A 47 9.42 -1.76 20.09
CA LEU A 47 9.85 -0.46 19.59
C LEU A 47 10.48 0.33 20.75
N PRO A 48 11.65 0.94 20.55
CA PRO A 48 12.26 1.75 21.61
C PRO A 48 11.27 2.83 22.07
N ALA A 49 11.08 2.93 23.38
CA ALA A 49 10.11 3.82 24.01
C ALA A 49 10.36 5.33 23.74
N THR A 50 11.41 5.65 23.04
CA THR A 50 11.75 7.00 22.60
C THR A 50 11.81 7.02 21.08
N ALA A 51 10.82 7.61 20.45
CA ALA A 51 10.86 8.01 19.06
C ALA A 51 12.04 8.97 18.86
N LYS A 52 13.20 8.44 18.57
CA LYS A 52 14.36 9.25 18.21
C LYS A 52 14.30 9.54 16.72
N ARG A 53 14.67 10.76 16.34
CA ARG A 53 14.98 11.09 14.96
C ARG A 53 15.83 9.97 14.36
N LEU A 54 15.40 9.43 13.24
CA LEU A 54 16.29 8.60 12.42
C LEU A 54 17.53 9.43 12.11
N PRO A 55 18.74 8.86 12.19
CA PRO A 55 19.94 9.60 11.86
C PRO A 55 19.80 10.25 10.48
N SER A 56 20.02 11.54 10.39
CA SER A 56 20.06 12.23 9.09
C SER A 56 21.31 11.71 8.35
N PHE A 57 21.09 11.02 7.26
CA PHE A 57 22.17 10.58 6.41
C PHE A 57 22.61 11.70 5.47
N THR A 58 23.84 12.11 5.54
CA THR A 58 24.41 13.23 4.77
C THR A 58 25.52 12.81 3.78
N GLY A 59 25.65 11.51 3.47
CA GLY A 59 26.76 11.02 2.64
C GLY A 59 26.38 10.68 1.20
N PRO A 60 27.32 10.77 0.23
CA PRO A 60 27.15 10.32 -1.14
C PRO A 60 27.40 8.80 -1.25
N GLY A 61 26.55 8.00 -0.64
CA GLY A 61 26.60 6.53 -0.76
C GLY A 61 25.34 5.99 -1.40
N PRO A 62 25.27 4.67 -1.71
CA PRO A 62 24.01 4.04 -2.05
C PRO A 62 23.06 4.35 -0.90
N ASN A 63 21.97 5.01 -1.22
CA ASN A 63 21.06 5.59 -0.22
C ASN A 63 20.68 4.51 0.81
N PRO A 64 21.19 4.54 2.04
CA PRO A 64 20.91 3.57 3.07
C PRO A 64 19.56 3.83 3.75
N TYR A 65 18.82 4.83 3.30
CA TYR A 65 17.52 5.10 3.87
C TYR A 65 16.55 4.02 3.47
N TRP A 66 16.25 3.19 4.39
CA TRP A 66 15.07 2.36 4.27
C TRP A 66 13.82 3.25 4.23
N ASN A 67 13.70 4.17 5.17
CA ASN A 67 12.62 5.13 5.28
C ASN A 67 13.03 6.54 4.82
N SER A 68 12.07 7.41 4.60
CA SER A 68 12.30 8.83 4.42
C SER A 68 12.91 9.46 5.66
N VAL A 69 13.55 10.60 5.50
CA VAL A 69 14.11 11.38 6.62
C VAL A 69 12.99 12.17 7.27
N GLY A 70 12.47 11.70 8.39
CA GLY A 70 11.42 12.37 9.12
C GLY A 70 11.40 11.94 10.58
N PRO A 71 10.74 12.72 11.44
CA PRO A 71 10.50 12.34 12.82
C PRO A 71 9.53 11.17 12.88
N MET A 72 9.59 10.42 13.97
CA MET A 72 8.52 9.48 14.30
C MET A 72 7.31 10.26 14.81
N ALA A 73 6.11 9.90 14.31
CA ALA A 73 4.85 10.52 14.72
C ALA A 73 3.79 9.46 15.02
N THR A 74 2.95 9.75 16.00
CA THR A 74 1.83 8.90 16.39
C THR A 74 0.52 9.57 16.00
N TYR A 75 -0.34 8.82 15.32
CA TYR A 75 -1.69 9.23 14.94
C TYR A 75 -2.73 8.31 15.60
N PRO A 76 -3.99 8.71 15.70
CA PRO A 76 -5.04 7.82 16.21
C PRO A 76 -5.03 6.47 15.50
N GLN A 77 -5.04 5.38 16.29
CA GLN A 77 -5.02 3.98 15.80
C GLN A 77 -3.70 3.59 15.08
N LYS A 78 -2.61 4.37 15.27
CA LYS A 78 -1.29 4.07 14.70
C LYS A 78 -0.23 3.92 15.78
N ALA A 79 0.69 2.99 15.55
CA ALA A 79 1.98 2.98 16.21
C ALA A 79 2.81 4.18 15.74
N PRO A 80 3.94 4.50 16.37
CA PRO A 80 4.88 5.48 15.82
C PRO A 80 5.32 5.10 14.41
N LEU A 81 5.04 5.97 13.44
CA LEU A 81 5.42 5.84 12.02
C LEU A 81 6.34 7.00 11.62
N VAL A 82 7.09 6.80 10.55
CA VAL A 82 7.97 7.87 10.02
C VAL A 82 7.13 8.91 9.30
N LEU A 83 7.12 10.14 9.80
CA LEU A 83 6.35 11.25 9.22
C LEU A 83 7.09 11.85 8.03
N LEU A 84 6.48 11.79 6.86
CA LEU A 84 6.94 12.50 5.66
C LEU A 84 6.29 13.89 5.55
N THR A 85 4.97 13.95 5.67
CA THR A 85 4.18 15.19 5.79
C THR A 85 2.94 14.97 6.66
N ASP A 86 2.43 16.02 7.28
CA ASP A 86 1.21 16.00 8.09
C ASP A 86 -0.03 16.49 7.32
N ARG A 87 0.17 17.22 6.22
CA ARG A 87 -0.91 17.72 5.35
C ARG A 87 -0.51 17.72 3.87
N PRO A 88 -1.07 16.83 3.05
CA PRO A 88 -1.85 15.66 3.45
C PRO A 88 -1.00 14.65 4.24
N VAL A 89 -1.64 13.83 5.07
CA VAL A 89 -0.94 12.87 5.93
C VAL A 89 -0.21 11.82 5.08
N GLN A 90 1.11 11.73 5.30
CA GLN A 90 1.99 10.76 4.66
C GLN A 90 2.93 10.16 5.71
N LEU A 91 2.77 8.87 5.98
CA LEU A 91 3.51 8.13 7.00
C LEU A 91 4.08 6.84 6.42
N GLU A 92 5.34 6.55 6.68
CA GLU A 92 5.99 5.30 6.30
C GLU A 92 5.97 4.28 7.44
N THR A 93 5.78 3.01 7.08
CA THR A 93 5.99 1.86 7.97
C THR A 93 7.46 1.72 8.29
N PRO A 94 7.87 1.66 9.57
CA PRO A 94 9.25 1.35 9.95
C PRO A 94 9.70 -0.03 9.43
N ARG A 95 10.97 -0.13 9.04
CA ARG A 95 11.58 -1.27 8.36
C ARG A 95 11.33 -2.63 9.03
N ASN A 96 11.45 -2.69 10.34
CA ASN A 96 11.38 -3.92 11.12
C ASN A 96 10.03 -4.66 11.01
N TYR A 97 8.93 -3.94 10.69
CA TYR A 97 7.63 -4.57 10.49
C TYR A 97 7.57 -5.49 9.27
N PHE A 98 8.49 -5.34 8.33
CA PHE A 98 8.57 -6.16 7.11
C PHE A 98 9.33 -7.48 7.30
N LEU A 99 9.77 -7.80 8.52
CA LEU A 99 10.22 -9.16 8.86
C LEU A 99 9.07 -10.18 8.85
N ASN A 100 7.83 -9.70 8.91
CA ASN A 100 6.62 -10.51 8.82
C ASN A 100 5.92 -10.29 7.47
N ALA A 101 5.30 -11.33 6.96
CA ALA A 101 4.54 -11.25 5.72
C ALA A 101 3.28 -10.37 5.84
N ILE A 102 2.72 -10.22 7.03
CA ILE A 102 1.56 -9.38 7.31
C ILE A 102 1.97 -8.18 8.16
N THR A 103 1.72 -6.99 7.65
CA THR A 103 1.95 -5.72 8.35
C THR A 103 0.79 -5.43 9.30
N PRO A 104 1.02 -5.21 10.60
CA PRO A 104 -0.04 -4.85 11.54
C PRO A 104 -0.79 -3.57 11.13
N ASN A 105 -2.08 -3.48 11.45
CA ASN A 105 -2.91 -2.34 11.08
C ASN A 105 -2.38 -1.01 11.60
N GLU A 106 -1.88 -1.00 12.83
CA GLU A 106 -1.28 0.16 13.47
C GLU A 106 0.03 0.59 12.82
N ALA A 107 0.78 -0.35 12.22
CA ALA A 107 2.05 -0.07 11.55
C ALA A 107 1.91 0.17 10.04
N PHE A 108 0.73 -0.04 9.48
CA PHE A 108 0.50 0.09 8.05
C PHE A 108 0.63 1.54 7.59
N PHE A 109 1.39 1.80 6.53
CA PHE A 109 1.65 3.13 6.00
C PHE A 109 0.36 3.91 5.69
N VAL A 110 0.47 5.23 5.65
CA VAL A 110 -0.65 6.14 5.35
C VAL A 110 -0.25 7.07 4.21
N ARG A 111 -1.13 7.18 3.22
CA ARG A 111 -0.94 8.12 2.13
C ARG A 111 -2.28 8.72 1.70
N TRP A 112 -2.43 10.03 1.94
CA TRP A 112 -3.55 10.82 1.45
C TRP A 112 -3.06 11.81 0.39
N HIS A 113 -3.90 12.10 -0.62
CA HIS A 113 -3.56 13.00 -1.72
C HIS A 113 -3.95 14.45 -1.39
N LEU A 114 -5.06 14.58 -0.69
CA LEU A 114 -5.72 15.84 -0.38
C LEU A 114 -5.77 16.02 1.14
N GLU A 115 -5.95 17.25 1.60
CA GLU A 115 -5.83 17.61 3.01
C GLU A 115 -7.09 17.32 3.83
N SER A 116 -8.25 17.23 3.18
CA SER A 116 -9.50 16.95 3.87
C SER A 116 -9.82 15.47 3.80
N ILE A 117 -9.66 14.80 4.93
CA ILE A 117 -9.93 13.39 5.12
C ILE A 117 -11.00 13.22 6.20
N PRO A 118 -11.87 12.20 6.12
CA PRO A 118 -12.89 12.00 7.13
C PRO A 118 -12.27 11.61 8.47
N ASN A 119 -12.63 12.32 9.53
CA ASN A 119 -12.28 11.92 10.89
C ASN A 119 -13.22 10.82 11.41
N GLU A 120 -14.44 10.86 10.97
CA GLU A 120 -15.52 9.99 11.39
C GLU A 120 -16.47 9.73 10.21
N VAL A 121 -17.07 8.54 10.14
CA VAL A 121 -18.06 8.18 9.14
C VAL A 121 -19.25 7.55 9.83
N ASP A 122 -20.40 8.18 9.71
CA ASP A 122 -21.68 7.64 10.20
C ASP A 122 -22.20 6.54 9.29
N LEU A 123 -22.13 5.29 9.75
CA LEU A 123 -22.57 4.12 9.00
C LEU A 123 -24.08 4.05 8.79
N SER A 124 -24.88 4.78 9.58
CA SER A 124 -26.33 4.81 9.40
C SER A 124 -26.74 5.52 8.11
N SER A 125 -26.02 6.57 7.77
CA SER A 125 -26.24 7.40 6.57
C SER A 125 -25.29 7.06 5.42
N TRP A 126 -24.13 6.43 5.68
CA TRP A 126 -23.17 6.09 4.63
C TRP A 126 -23.76 5.10 3.60
N ARG A 127 -23.49 5.35 2.34
CA ARG A 127 -23.88 4.46 1.23
C ARG A 127 -22.71 4.31 0.25
N LEU A 128 -22.64 3.13 -0.38
CA LEU A 128 -21.84 2.89 -1.58
C LEU A 128 -22.79 2.95 -2.78
N HIS A 129 -22.57 3.94 -3.63
CA HIS A 129 -23.34 4.13 -4.85
C HIS A 129 -22.67 3.39 -6.01
N VAL A 130 -23.48 2.71 -6.83
CA VAL A 130 -23.05 2.18 -8.13
C VAL A 130 -23.98 2.78 -9.16
N GLU A 131 -23.47 3.64 -10.04
CA GLU A 131 -24.27 4.46 -10.92
C GLU A 131 -23.62 4.73 -12.29
N GLY A 132 -24.14 5.67 -13.05
CA GLY A 132 -23.69 6.01 -14.40
C GLY A 132 -24.33 5.10 -15.45
N ASN A 133 -23.54 4.52 -16.35
CA ASN A 133 -24.07 3.69 -17.43
C ASN A 133 -24.43 2.28 -16.96
N VAL A 134 -25.43 2.18 -16.07
CA VAL A 134 -25.95 0.93 -15.48
C VAL A 134 -27.47 0.81 -15.69
N ASN A 135 -27.98 -0.42 -15.69
CA ASN A 135 -29.42 -0.70 -15.80
C ASN A 135 -30.17 -0.35 -14.51
N LYS A 136 -29.56 -0.62 -13.36
CA LYS A 136 -30.14 -0.42 -12.03
C LYS A 136 -29.13 0.24 -11.11
N PRO A 137 -29.18 1.56 -10.88
CA PRO A 137 -28.36 2.21 -9.88
C PRO A 137 -28.55 1.59 -8.50
N LEU A 138 -27.45 1.44 -7.75
CA LEU A 138 -27.46 0.88 -6.42
C LEU A 138 -27.05 1.94 -5.38
N ALA A 139 -27.63 1.83 -4.18
CA ALA A 139 -27.21 2.56 -2.99
C ALA A 139 -27.13 1.54 -1.83
N LEU A 140 -25.96 0.96 -1.66
CA LEU A 140 -25.74 -0.12 -0.69
C LEU A 140 -25.32 0.45 0.66
N SER A 141 -26.00 0.03 1.72
CA SER A 141 -25.59 0.31 3.08
C SER A 141 -24.40 -0.57 3.48
N PHE A 142 -23.72 -0.22 4.56
CA PHE A 142 -22.68 -1.07 5.11
C PHE A 142 -23.20 -2.46 5.52
N SER A 143 -24.45 -2.50 6.05
CA SER A 143 -25.15 -3.76 6.37
C SER A 143 -25.41 -4.60 5.12
N ASP A 144 -25.72 -3.98 3.99
CA ASP A 144 -25.89 -4.72 2.73
C ASP A 144 -24.61 -5.43 2.30
N LEU A 145 -23.47 -4.76 2.43
CA LEU A 145 -22.15 -5.37 2.11
C LEU A 145 -21.83 -6.57 3.01
N LEU A 146 -22.27 -6.54 4.26
CA LEU A 146 -22.04 -7.64 5.20
C LEU A 146 -22.97 -8.83 5.01
N HIS A 147 -24.19 -8.63 4.50
CA HIS A 147 -25.23 -9.65 4.55
C HIS A 147 -25.76 -10.11 3.18
N LYS A 148 -25.58 -9.30 2.12
CA LYS A 148 -26.09 -9.64 0.77
C LYS A 148 -25.05 -10.33 -0.12
N PHE A 149 -23.80 -10.31 0.27
CA PHE A 149 -22.68 -10.83 -0.51
C PHE A 149 -21.89 -11.88 0.26
N LYS A 150 -21.31 -12.81 -0.48
CA LYS A 150 -20.38 -13.79 0.12
C LYS A 150 -19.05 -13.12 0.42
N PRO A 151 -18.54 -13.17 1.67
CA PRO A 151 -17.25 -12.60 1.98
C PRO A 151 -16.11 -13.39 1.31
N ILE A 152 -15.10 -12.66 0.84
CA ILE A 152 -13.83 -13.19 0.35
C ILE A 152 -12.68 -12.55 1.12
N THR A 153 -11.62 -13.32 1.34
CA THR A 153 -10.38 -12.83 1.95
C THR A 153 -9.20 -13.13 1.04
N LEU A 154 -8.36 -12.12 0.83
CA LEU A 154 -7.09 -12.28 0.12
C LEU A 154 -5.98 -11.52 0.84
N ALA A 155 -4.73 -12.00 0.70
CA ALA A 155 -3.55 -11.28 1.15
C ALA A 155 -2.94 -10.53 -0.04
N ALA A 156 -2.72 -9.21 0.12
CA ALA A 156 -2.13 -8.42 -0.94
C ALA A 156 -1.34 -7.23 -0.42
N VAL A 157 -0.26 -6.94 -1.14
CA VAL A 157 0.58 -5.77 -0.93
C VAL A 157 -0.09 -4.53 -1.48
N ASN A 158 -0.18 -3.51 -0.65
CA ASN A 158 -0.52 -2.15 -1.03
C ASN A 158 0.75 -1.33 -1.02
N GLN A 159 1.15 -0.75 -2.16
CA GLN A 159 2.36 0.08 -2.29
C GLN A 159 2.03 1.40 -2.98
N CYS A 160 2.46 2.51 -2.38
CA CYS A 160 2.39 3.82 -3.02
C CYS A 160 3.20 3.84 -4.32
N SER A 161 2.67 4.45 -5.38
CA SER A 161 3.36 4.59 -6.67
C SER A 161 4.73 5.27 -6.54
N GLY A 162 4.86 6.18 -5.56
CA GLY A 162 6.09 6.91 -5.28
C GLY A 162 7.03 6.23 -4.29
N ASN A 163 6.77 5.01 -3.85
CA ASN A 163 7.69 4.30 -2.94
C ASN A 163 9.10 4.25 -3.53
N SER A 164 10.12 4.62 -2.75
CA SER A 164 11.51 4.77 -3.17
C SER A 164 11.81 5.96 -4.11
N ARG A 165 10.93 6.96 -4.20
CA ARG A 165 11.19 8.15 -5.04
C ARG A 165 12.47 8.90 -4.65
N SER A 166 12.86 8.88 -3.39
CA SER A 166 14.11 9.50 -2.92
C SER A 166 15.37 8.93 -3.58
N ARG A 167 15.28 7.78 -4.25
CA ARG A 167 16.39 7.10 -4.93
C ARG A 167 16.58 7.51 -6.38
N PHE A 168 15.68 8.30 -6.93
CA PHE A 168 15.77 8.73 -8.33
C PHE A 168 16.87 9.76 -8.53
N GLY A 169 17.72 9.53 -9.52
CA GLY A 169 18.72 10.47 -9.98
C GLY A 169 18.66 10.64 -11.50
N PRO A 170 18.43 11.84 -12.03
CA PRO A 170 18.14 13.10 -11.32
C PRO A 170 16.87 13.07 -10.45
N ARG A 171 16.88 13.88 -9.38
CA ARG A 171 15.76 13.98 -8.44
C ARG A 171 14.49 14.43 -9.15
N VAL A 172 13.37 13.80 -8.81
CA VAL A 172 12.03 14.14 -9.33
C VAL A 172 11.16 14.76 -8.22
N PRO A 173 10.20 15.64 -8.56
CA PRO A 173 9.31 16.27 -7.61
C PRO A 173 8.34 15.26 -6.98
N GLY A 174 7.69 15.67 -5.89
CA GLY A 174 6.72 14.87 -5.12
C GLY A 174 7.29 14.39 -3.79
N GLY A 175 6.49 13.68 -3.01
CA GLY A 175 6.88 13.12 -1.71
C GLY A 175 8.09 12.21 -1.87
N GLN A 176 9.16 12.52 -1.12
CA GLN A 176 10.45 11.81 -1.20
C GLN A 176 10.42 10.56 -0.31
N TRP A 177 9.57 9.64 -0.66
CA TRP A 177 9.43 8.36 0.03
C TRP A 177 10.74 7.56 0.03
N GLY A 178 11.04 6.95 1.18
CA GLY A 178 11.96 5.82 1.25
C GLY A 178 11.30 4.52 0.79
N ASN A 179 11.54 3.42 1.47
CA ASN A 179 10.98 2.11 1.14
C ASN A 179 9.73 1.74 1.96
N GLY A 180 9.32 2.58 2.91
CA GLY A 180 8.27 2.25 3.88
C GLY A 180 6.83 2.59 3.44
N ALA A 181 6.64 3.15 2.23
CA ALA A 181 5.31 3.43 1.71
C ALA A 181 4.64 2.19 1.12
N MET A 182 4.64 1.10 1.87
CA MET A 182 4.04 -0.18 1.52
C MET A 182 3.58 -0.96 2.76
N GLY A 183 2.82 -2.01 2.54
CA GLY A 183 2.42 -2.98 3.55
C GLY A 183 1.62 -4.11 2.92
N CYS A 184 1.60 -5.27 3.55
CA CYS A 184 0.77 -6.40 3.16
C CYS A 184 -0.25 -6.68 4.25
N ALA A 185 -1.51 -6.89 3.88
CA ALA A 185 -2.55 -7.25 4.83
C ALA A 185 -3.48 -8.32 4.25
N ARG A 186 -4.21 -8.99 5.14
CA ARG A 186 -5.37 -9.81 4.78
C ARG A 186 -6.59 -8.89 4.68
N TRP A 187 -7.13 -8.78 3.50
CA TRP A 187 -8.27 -7.94 3.17
C TRP A 187 -9.51 -8.80 3.03
N THR A 188 -10.56 -8.49 3.79
CA THR A 188 -11.85 -9.19 3.69
C THR A 188 -12.92 -8.22 3.22
N GLY A 189 -13.71 -8.65 2.25
CA GLY A 189 -14.74 -7.82 1.63
C GLY A 189 -15.63 -8.62 0.70
N VAL A 190 -16.17 -7.94 -0.31
CA VAL A 190 -17.02 -8.52 -1.34
C VAL A 190 -16.39 -8.34 -2.71
N HIS A 191 -16.63 -9.26 -3.64
CA HIS A 191 -16.12 -9.12 -4.99
C HIS A 191 -16.64 -7.83 -5.65
N PHE A 192 -15.72 -7.07 -6.23
CA PHE A 192 -16.09 -5.83 -6.91
C PHE A 192 -16.97 -6.11 -8.14
N ARG A 193 -16.69 -7.19 -8.86
CA ARG A 193 -17.47 -7.62 -10.02
C ARG A 193 -18.93 -7.89 -9.65
N GLU A 194 -19.23 -8.51 -8.50
CA GLU A 194 -20.60 -8.78 -8.07
C GLU A 194 -21.45 -7.48 -7.93
N LEU A 195 -20.82 -6.36 -7.52
CA LEU A 195 -21.49 -5.06 -7.45
C LEU A 195 -21.85 -4.54 -8.86
N LEU A 196 -20.93 -4.69 -9.81
CA LEU A 196 -21.12 -4.28 -11.19
C LEU A 196 -22.21 -5.12 -11.87
N ASP A 197 -22.19 -6.43 -11.64
CA ASP A 197 -23.18 -7.36 -12.18
C ASP A 197 -24.59 -7.10 -11.61
N MET A 198 -24.68 -6.81 -10.30
CA MET A 198 -25.95 -6.44 -9.65
C MET A 198 -26.52 -5.13 -10.20
N ALA A 199 -25.68 -4.16 -10.56
CA ALA A 199 -26.09 -2.92 -11.19
C ALA A 199 -26.46 -3.10 -12.68
N GLY A 200 -25.92 -4.14 -13.33
CA GLY A 200 -26.11 -4.44 -14.74
C GLY A 200 -25.46 -3.38 -15.63
N VAL A 201 -24.18 -3.58 -15.94
CA VAL A 201 -23.41 -2.67 -16.80
C VAL A 201 -24.04 -2.62 -18.19
N LYS A 202 -24.35 -1.42 -18.70
CA LYS A 202 -24.92 -1.23 -20.03
C LYS A 202 -23.85 -1.39 -21.11
N SER A 203 -24.29 -1.82 -22.28
CA SER A 203 -23.47 -1.82 -23.49
C SER A 203 -22.95 -0.42 -23.79
N GLY A 204 -21.71 -0.35 -24.28
CA GLY A 204 -21.01 0.91 -24.55
C GLY A 204 -20.26 1.49 -23.34
N SER A 205 -20.36 0.87 -22.16
CA SER A 205 -19.48 1.22 -21.04
C SER A 205 -18.06 0.81 -21.32
N VAL A 206 -17.09 1.70 -21.05
CA VAL A 206 -15.65 1.46 -21.32
C VAL A 206 -14.82 1.43 -20.06
N GLN A 207 -15.17 2.23 -19.05
CA GLN A 207 -14.42 2.31 -17.79
C GLN A 207 -15.35 2.33 -16.57
N VAL A 208 -14.77 1.95 -15.43
CA VAL A 208 -15.35 2.15 -14.11
C VAL A 208 -14.48 3.13 -13.34
N GLN A 209 -15.10 4.23 -12.89
CA GLN A 209 -14.48 5.25 -12.03
C GLN A 209 -14.85 4.98 -10.57
N MET A 210 -13.86 5.10 -9.70
CA MET A 210 -14.02 4.94 -8.25
C MET A 210 -13.65 6.24 -7.55
N GLU A 211 -14.48 6.66 -6.57
CA GLU A 211 -14.31 7.85 -5.76
C GLU A 211 -14.58 7.53 -4.29
N GLY A 212 -13.89 8.22 -3.39
CA GLY A 212 -14.08 8.11 -1.93
C GLY A 212 -14.32 9.46 -1.29
N LEU A 213 -14.21 9.54 0.04
CA LEU A 213 -14.47 10.77 0.81
C LEU A 213 -13.28 11.75 0.86
N GLU A 214 -12.18 11.45 0.19
CA GLU A 214 -11.00 12.31 0.15
C GLU A 214 -11.27 13.59 -0.66
N ARG A 215 -11.13 14.75 -0.03
CA ARG A 215 -11.42 16.06 -0.62
C ARG A 215 -10.31 17.06 -0.32
N GLY A 216 -10.22 18.11 -1.12
CA GLY A 216 -9.28 19.19 -0.83
C GLY A 216 -9.16 20.19 -1.96
N LYS A 217 -8.18 21.09 -1.84
CA LYS A 217 -7.80 21.97 -2.94
C LYS A 217 -7.14 21.16 -4.04
N GLY A 218 -7.62 21.32 -5.23
CA GLY A 218 -7.07 20.67 -6.41
C GLY A 218 -5.72 21.25 -6.81
N PRO A 219 -5.04 20.59 -7.76
CA PRO A 219 -3.84 21.14 -8.39
C PRO A 219 -4.10 22.52 -8.97
N HIS A 220 -3.08 23.37 -8.96
CA HIS A 220 -3.16 24.74 -9.52
C HIS A 220 -4.26 25.64 -8.93
N GLY A 221 -4.66 25.38 -7.67
CA GLY A 221 -5.60 26.25 -6.95
C GLY A 221 -7.08 26.01 -7.26
N MET A 222 -7.43 24.87 -7.83
CA MET A 222 -8.83 24.47 -7.97
C MET A 222 -9.51 24.45 -6.58
N PRO A 223 -10.70 25.08 -6.42
CA PRO A 223 -11.28 25.33 -5.11
C PRO A 223 -11.77 24.08 -4.37
N SER A 224 -12.20 23.05 -5.09
CA SER A 224 -12.58 21.75 -4.53
C SER A 224 -12.22 20.65 -5.50
N TYR A 225 -11.68 19.56 -5.00
CA TYR A 225 -11.27 18.44 -5.83
C TYR A 225 -11.44 17.12 -5.08
N GLU A 226 -11.77 16.07 -5.83
CA GLU A 226 -11.89 14.71 -5.33
C GLU A 226 -10.76 13.84 -5.85
N PHE A 227 -10.39 12.84 -5.07
CA PHE A 227 -9.49 11.80 -5.56
C PHE A 227 -10.30 10.70 -6.25
N LYS A 228 -10.08 10.52 -7.54
CA LYS A 228 -10.77 9.55 -8.41
C LYS A 228 -9.77 8.73 -9.21
N LYS A 229 -10.06 7.46 -9.41
CA LYS A 229 -9.30 6.59 -10.30
C LYS A 229 -10.23 5.72 -11.13
N SER A 230 -9.81 5.40 -12.34
CA SER A 230 -10.60 4.58 -13.26
C SER A 230 -9.80 3.39 -13.76
N LEU A 231 -10.50 2.32 -14.06
CA LEU A 231 -10.00 1.11 -14.70
C LEU A 231 -10.87 0.77 -15.90
N ASP A 232 -10.23 0.25 -16.95
CA ASP A 232 -10.96 -0.27 -18.11
C ASP A 232 -11.83 -1.47 -17.70
N LEU A 233 -13.05 -1.53 -18.20
CA LEU A 233 -13.96 -2.65 -17.90
C LEU A 233 -13.47 -3.99 -18.44
N SER A 234 -12.64 -3.96 -19.48
CA SER A 234 -11.97 -5.15 -20.02
C SER A 234 -10.79 -5.63 -19.20
N ASN A 235 -10.37 -4.86 -18.17
CA ASN A 235 -9.22 -5.24 -17.36
C ASN A 235 -9.55 -6.41 -16.44
N PRO A 236 -8.86 -7.57 -16.57
CA PRO A 236 -9.17 -8.76 -15.79
C PRO A 236 -8.94 -8.57 -14.27
N VAL A 237 -8.20 -7.55 -13.83
CA VAL A 237 -8.01 -7.28 -12.40
C VAL A 237 -9.32 -6.96 -11.69
N LEU A 238 -10.37 -6.52 -12.40
CA LEU A 238 -11.68 -6.27 -11.81
C LEU A 238 -12.31 -7.53 -11.21
N ASP A 239 -12.00 -8.71 -11.76
CA ASP A 239 -12.50 -10.01 -11.26
C ASP A 239 -11.80 -10.42 -9.97
N GLU A 240 -10.56 -9.95 -9.76
CA GLU A 240 -9.78 -10.19 -8.55
C GLU A 240 -9.97 -9.07 -7.49
N SER A 241 -10.57 -7.95 -7.88
CA SER A 241 -10.76 -6.78 -7.01
C SER A 241 -11.88 -7.00 -6.00
N ILE A 242 -11.72 -6.42 -4.81
CA ILE A 242 -12.72 -6.49 -3.73
C ILE A 242 -12.96 -5.12 -3.11
N VAL A 243 -14.18 -4.90 -2.64
CA VAL A 243 -14.52 -3.80 -1.72
C VAL A 243 -14.35 -4.34 -0.31
N ALA A 244 -13.21 -4.01 0.29
CA ALA A 244 -12.84 -4.51 1.61
C ALA A 244 -13.43 -3.67 2.73
N TYR A 245 -14.02 -4.33 3.73
CA TYR A 245 -14.52 -3.74 4.97
C TYR A 245 -13.73 -4.17 6.18
N SER A 246 -12.80 -5.13 6.03
CA SER A 246 -11.94 -5.61 7.10
C SER A 246 -10.48 -5.70 6.65
N MET A 247 -9.57 -5.43 7.55
CA MET A 247 -8.13 -5.49 7.38
C MET A 247 -7.52 -6.26 8.54
N ASN A 248 -6.85 -7.39 8.26
CA ASN A 248 -6.29 -8.29 9.27
C ASN A 248 -7.30 -8.74 10.34
N GLY A 249 -8.53 -9.03 9.95
CA GLY A 249 -9.60 -9.49 10.83
C GLY A 249 -10.25 -8.39 11.70
N ALA A 250 -9.93 -7.12 11.48
CA ALA A 250 -10.52 -5.99 12.19
C ALA A 250 -11.08 -4.95 11.19
N PRO A 251 -11.98 -4.05 11.60
CA PRO A 251 -12.37 -2.91 10.77
C PRO A 251 -11.15 -2.09 10.34
N LEU A 252 -11.20 -1.51 9.16
CA LEU A 252 -10.12 -0.67 8.67
C LEU A 252 -9.85 0.50 9.65
N PRO A 253 -8.58 0.84 9.93
CA PRO A 253 -8.28 2.12 10.58
C PRO A 253 -8.82 3.28 9.73
N THR A 254 -9.23 4.37 10.37
CA THR A 254 -9.76 5.55 9.68
C THR A 254 -8.78 6.04 8.60
N LEU A 255 -7.49 6.17 8.94
CA LEU A 255 -6.46 6.59 8.00
C LEU A 255 -6.16 5.58 6.89
N ASN A 256 -6.61 4.33 7.00
CA ASN A 256 -6.49 3.30 5.98
C ASN A 256 -7.78 3.06 5.18
N GLY A 257 -8.81 3.87 5.40
CA GLY A 257 -9.98 3.93 4.52
C GLY A 257 -11.28 3.36 5.07
N PHE A 258 -11.51 3.43 6.41
CA PHE A 258 -12.82 3.12 6.99
C PHE A 258 -13.94 3.95 6.31
N PRO A 259 -15.15 3.39 6.03
CA PRO A 259 -15.60 2.04 6.39
C PRO A 259 -15.17 0.97 5.40
N VAL A 260 -14.99 1.30 4.13
CA VAL A 260 -14.58 0.38 3.08
C VAL A 260 -13.58 1.02 2.14
N ARG A 261 -12.76 0.20 1.51
CA ARG A 261 -11.85 0.62 0.46
C ARG A 261 -11.81 -0.38 -0.67
N LEU A 262 -11.47 0.10 -1.86
CA LEU A 262 -11.18 -0.78 -2.97
C LEU A 262 -9.78 -1.42 -2.80
N ILE A 263 -9.68 -2.70 -3.07
CA ILE A 263 -8.45 -3.48 -3.19
C ILE A 263 -8.33 -3.92 -4.64
N VAL A 264 -7.24 -3.54 -5.30
CA VAL A 264 -6.91 -3.93 -6.68
C VAL A 264 -5.59 -4.70 -6.65
N PRO A 265 -5.62 -6.04 -6.49
CA PRO A 265 -4.42 -6.83 -6.25
C PRO A 265 -3.39 -6.67 -7.36
N GLY A 266 -2.12 -6.54 -6.97
CA GLY A 266 -1.01 -6.36 -7.91
C GLY A 266 -0.85 -4.96 -8.49
N TYR A 267 -1.85 -4.07 -8.37
CA TYR A 267 -1.79 -2.68 -8.81
C TYR A 267 -1.26 -1.76 -7.71
N PHE A 268 -0.64 -0.65 -8.12
CA PHE A 268 -0.22 0.39 -7.17
C PHE A 268 -1.40 0.96 -6.38
N ALA A 269 -1.10 1.40 -5.14
CA ALA A 269 -2.07 1.93 -4.17
C ALA A 269 -2.93 3.08 -4.69
N THR A 270 -2.53 3.75 -5.76
CA THR A 270 -3.33 4.82 -6.37
C THR A 270 -4.71 4.34 -6.85
N TYR A 271 -4.86 3.05 -7.18
CA TYR A 271 -6.15 2.45 -7.54
C TYR A 271 -6.96 1.96 -6.34
N TRP A 272 -6.37 1.88 -5.17
CA TRP A 272 -7.00 1.35 -3.96
C TRP A 272 -7.71 2.46 -3.20
N VAL A 273 -8.78 2.99 -3.80
CA VAL A 273 -9.51 4.15 -3.28
C VAL A 273 -10.01 3.89 -1.86
N LYS A 274 -9.68 4.80 -0.94
CA LYS A 274 -10.04 4.76 0.48
C LYS A 274 -11.39 5.42 0.73
N CYS A 275 -12.10 4.96 1.78
CA CYS A 275 -13.42 5.51 2.14
C CYS A 275 -14.34 5.57 0.90
N LEU A 276 -14.38 4.47 0.14
CA LEU A 276 -15.09 4.37 -1.13
C LEU A 276 -16.57 4.66 -0.94
N THR A 277 -17.12 5.57 -1.75
CA THR A 277 -18.56 5.96 -1.74
C THR A 277 -19.19 5.82 -3.10
N ASP A 278 -18.42 5.95 -4.19
CA ASP A 278 -19.00 6.02 -5.52
C ASP A 278 -18.21 5.14 -6.51
N VAL A 279 -18.97 4.38 -7.28
CA VAL A 279 -18.56 3.57 -8.41
C VAL A 279 -19.40 3.97 -9.60
N ARG A 280 -18.78 4.61 -10.58
CA ARG A 280 -19.50 5.17 -11.73
C ARG A 280 -19.05 4.50 -13.03
N LEU A 281 -19.99 3.94 -13.78
CA LEU A 281 -19.76 3.38 -15.09
C LEU A 281 -19.75 4.49 -16.14
N LEU A 282 -18.67 4.55 -16.95
CA LEU A 282 -18.42 5.57 -17.96
C LEU A 282 -18.53 4.98 -19.36
N ASP A 283 -19.12 5.74 -20.28
CA ASP A 283 -19.22 5.43 -21.72
C ASP A 283 -18.07 5.99 -22.56
N LYS A 284 -17.13 6.70 -21.92
CA LYS A 284 -15.90 7.23 -22.49
C LYS A 284 -14.76 7.19 -21.51
N PRO A 285 -13.50 7.26 -21.95
CA PRO A 285 -12.32 7.33 -21.07
C PRO A 285 -12.40 8.51 -20.11
N ASP A 286 -11.94 8.27 -18.88
CA ASP A 286 -11.93 9.27 -17.81
C ASP A 286 -10.73 10.20 -17.97
N GLU A 287 -10.98 11.50 -18.12
CA GLU A 287 -9.97 12.55 -18.31
C GLU A 287 -9.65 13.33 -17.03
N ASN A 288 -10.06 12.83 -15.85
CA ASN A 288 -9.77 13.53 -14.60
C ASN A 288 -8.24 13.63 -14.35
N PHE A 289 -7.84 14.64 -13.57
CA PHE A 289 -6.44 14.94 -13.28
C PHE A 289 -5.64 13.71 -12.76
N TRP A 290 -6.25 12.84 -11.95
CA TRP A 290 -5.57 11.67 -11.38
C TRP A 290 -5.37 10.52 -12.37
N MET A 291 -6.01 10.60 -13.53
CA MET A 291 -5.78 9.72 -14.68
C MET A 291 -4.83 10.37 -15.68
N ASN A 292 -4.94 11.69 -15.89
CA ASN A 292 -4.10 12.47 -16.79
C ASN A 292 -4.07 13.95 -16.34
N PRO A 293 -2.91 14.56 -16.04
CA PRO A 293 -1.54 14.05 -16.25
C PRO A 293 -0.93 13.29 -15.06
N ALA A 294 -1.61 13.18 -13.91
CA ALA A 294 -1.05 12.50 -12.75
C ALA A 294 -1.03 10.97 -12.91
N TYR A 295 -0.09 10.33 -12.21
CA TYR A 295 0.03 8.87 -12.19
C TYR A 295 0.22 8.23 -13.56
N GLN A 296 1.00 8.89 -14.40
CA GLN A 296 1.41 8.37 -15.70
C GLN A 296 2.87 7.98 -15.71
N VAL A 297 3.19 7.00 -16.54
CA VAL A 297 4.56 6.51 -16.82
C VAL A 297 4.79 6.45 -18.31
N PRO A 298 6.05 6.51 -18.78
CA PRO A 298 6.37 6.28 -20.18
C PRO A 298 5.83 4.94 -20.70
N ASP A 299 5.30 4.97 -21.92
CA ASP A 299 4.84 3.77 -22.66
C ASP A 299 6.05 2.99 -23.20
N THR A 300 6.89 2.51 -22.31
CA THR A 300 8.08 1.71 -22.60
C THR A 300 8.04 0.43 -21.76
N PRO A 301 8.77 -0.63 -22.12
CA PRO A 301 8.72 -1.91 -21.39
C PRO A 301 9.03 -1.81 -19.89
N ARG A 302 9.80 -0.80 -19.47
CA ARG A 302 10.19 -0.56 -18.08
C ARG A 302 9.57 0.71 -17.47
N GLY A 303 8.79 1.47 -18.24
CA GLY A 303 8.26 2.76 -17.81
C GLY A 303 9.35 3.80 -17.58
N ASP A 304 10.45 3.70 -18.31
CA ASP A 304 11.63 4.56 -18.21
C ASP A 304 11.79 5.51 -19.41
N THR A 305 12.48 6.61 -19.18
CA THR A 305 12.84 7.61 -20.20
C THR A 305 14.00 8.47 -19.69
N THR A 306 14.37 9.49 -20.45
CA THR A 306 15.38 10.46 -20.05
C THR A 306 14.78 11.86 -19.85
N PRO A 307 15.39 12.72 -19.02
CA PRO A 307 14.97 14.12 -18.90
C PRO A 307 14.98 14.87 -20.23
N ALA A 308 15.91 14.51 -21.13
CA ALA A 308 16.02 15.12 -22.45
C ALA A 308 14.81 14.78 -23.34
N ASP A 309 14.38 13.52 -23.35
CA ASP A 309 13.23 13.09 -24.16
C ASP A 309 11.92 13.67 -23.63
N VAL A 310 11.76 13.76 -22.30
CA VAL A 310 10.61 14.44 -21.68
C VAL A 310 10.57 15.91 -22.11
N LYS A 311 11.71 16.62 -22.03
CA LYS A 311 11.81 18.03 -22.44
C LYS A 311 11.52 18.21 -23.94
N ALA A 312 11.89 17.25 -24.75
CA ALA A 312 11.66 17.27 -26.21
C ALA A 312 10.21 16.87 -26.59
N GLY A 313 9.35 16.49 -25.63
CA GLY A 313 7.97 16.04 -25.89
C GLY A 313 7.87 14.72 -26.67
N LYS A 314 8.91 13.88 -26.63
CA LYS A 314 8.99 12.64 -27.40
C LYS A 314 8.40 11.42 -26.69
N VAL A 315 7.90 11.60 -25.48
CA VAL A 315 7.49 10.50 -24.60
C VAL A 315 5.98 10.37 -24.60
N LYS A 316 5.47 9.24 -25.11
CA LYS A 316 4.09 8.86 -24.90
C LYS A 316 3.92 8.37 -23.46
N MET A 317 2.90 8.87 -22.78
CA MET A 317 2.59 8.52 -21.39
C MET A 317 1.33 7.67 -21.31
N VAL A 318 1.32 6.72 -20.37
CA VAL A 318 0.18 5.84 -20.08
C VAL A 318 -0.06 5.77 -18.57
N PRO A 319 -1.29 5.48 -18.11
CA PRO A 319 -1.57 5.32 -16.69
C PRO A 319 -0.69 4.23 -16.07
N ILE A 320 -0.12 4.52 -14.89
CA ILE A 320 0.60 3.50 -14.11
C ILE A 320 -0.36 2.33 -13.77
N ALA A 321 0.15 1.11 -13.69
CA ALA A 321 -0.69 -0.07 -13.46
C ALA A 321 -0.10 -1.00 -12.39
N ARG A 322 0.51 -2.11 -12.77
CA ARG A 322 1.00 -3.15 -11.87
C ARG A 322 2.36 -2.82 -11.27
N MET A 323 2.58 -3.31 -10.06
CA MET A 323 3.85 -3.19 -9.35
C MET A 323 4.89 -4.16 -9.95
N PRO A 324 6.08 -3.70 -10.36
CA PRO A 324 7.14 -4.61 -10.77
C PRO A 324 7.63 -5.45 -9.59
N VAL A 325 8.29 -6.59 -9.89
CA VAL A 325 8.89 -7.46 -8.87
C VAL A 325 9.93 -6.71 -8.05
N ARG A 326 9.89 -6.89 -6.73
CA ARG A 326 10.84 -6.30 -5.78
C ARG A 326 11.19 -7.25 -4.66
N SER A 327 12.40 -7.07 -4.12
CA SER A 327 12.87 -7.70 -2.90
C SER A 327 13.66 -6.70 -2.06
N PHE A 328 13.65 -6.90 -0.74
CA PHE A 328 14.30 -6.01 0.24
C PHE A 328 15.03 -6.83 1.28
N ILE A 329 16.22 -6.38 1.68
CA ILE A 329 16.91 -6.86 2.87
C ILE A 329 16.34 -6.08 4.07
N ILE A 330 15.80 -6.77 5.04
CA ILE A 330 15.25 -6.16 6.27
C ILE A 330 16.25 -6.28 7.42
N SER A 331 16.91 -7.43 7.54
CA SER A 331 17.95 -7.71 8.54
C SER A 331 19.10 -8.49 7.90
N PRO A 332 20.36 -8.16 8.19
CA PRO A 332 20.81 -7.05 9.04
C PRO A 332 20.51 -5.69 8.40
N ASP A 333 20.37 -4.67 9.23
CA ASP A 333 20.39 -3.28 8.79
C ASP A 333 21.80 -2.68 8.94
N GLY A 334 22.00 -1.45 8.43
CA GLY A 334 23.32 -0.80 8.50
C GLY A 334 23.83 -0.48 9.91
N THR A 335 23.00 -0.68 10.95
CA THR A 335 23.34 -0.45 12.37
C THR A 335 23.65 -1.75 13.11
N THR A 336 23.34 -2.90 12.53
CA THR A 336 23.58 -4.21 13.13
C THR A 336 25.07 -4.50 13.21
N LYS A 337 25.57 -4.82 14.41
CA LYS A 337 26.95 -5.29 14.60
C LYS A 337 27.03 -6.76 14.17
N ILE A 338 27.86 -7.05 13.20
CA ILE A 338 28.07 -8.38 12.64
C ILE A 338 29.50 -8.82 12.95
N PRO A 339 29.71 -9.90 13.73
CA PRO A 339 31.07 -10.43 13.96
C PRO A 339 31.53 -11.24 12.75
N ALA A 340 32.83 -11.14 12.41
CA ALA A 340 33.45 -11.99 11.40
C ALA A 340 33.51 -13.46 11.88
N GLY A 341 33.38 -14.39 10.95
CA GLY A 341 33.46 -15.84 11.21
C GLY A 341 32.21 -16.45 11.84
N LEU A 342 31.23 -15.67 12.23
CA LEU A 342 29.98 -16.19 12.80
C LEU A 342 28.82 -16.15 11.78
N PRO A 343 27.93 -17.17 11.77
CA PRO A 343 26.80 -17.19 10.85
C PRO A 343 25.76 -16.17 11.24
N VAL A 344 25.28 -15.44 10.25
CA VAL A 344 24.19 -14.46 10.35
C VAL A 344 23.05 -14.87 9.41
N THR A 345 21.82 -14.79 9.86
CA THR A 345 20.67 -14.97 8.99
C THR A 345 20.25 -13.64 8.38
N VAL A 346 20.45 -13.50 7.07
CA VAL A 346 19.93 -12.37 6.30
C VAL A 346 18.47 -12.65 6.01
N ARG A 347 17.59 -11.68 6.28
CA ARG A 347 16.15 -11.82 6.13
C ARG A 347 15.56 -10.65 5.38
N GLY A 348 14.49 -10.95 4.66
CA GLY A 348 13.80 -9.92 3.93
C GLY A 348 12.41 -10.31 3.44
N THR A 349 11.88 -9.46 2.59
CA THR A 349 10.57 -9.64 1.97
C THR A 349 10.64 -9.32 0.49
N SER A 350 9.77 -9.93 -0.29
CA SER A 350 9.65 -9.74 -1.74
C SER A 350 8.18 -9.79 -2.16
N PHE A 351 7.88 -9.22 -3.33
CA PHE A 351 6.54 -9.28 -3.94
C PHE A 351 6.60 -8.92 -5.42
N SER A 352 5.52 -9.22 -6.15
CA SER A 352 5.28 -8.75 -7.51
C SER A 352 3.79 -8.45 -7.70
N GLY A 353 3.48 -7.49 -8.55
CA GLY A 353 2.13 -7.23 -9.02
C GLY A 353 1.71 -8.13 -10.19
N PHE A 354 2.62 -8.96 -10.70
CA PHE A 354 2.39 -9.87 -11.82
C PHE A 354 2.18 -11.33 -11.39
N GLY A 355 2.18 -11.59 -10.10
CA GLY A 355 1.97 -12.91 -9.52
C GLY A 355 3.00 -13.28 -8.46
N ARG A 356 3.16 -14.57 -8.19
CA ARG A 356 4.03 -15.07 -7.12
C ARG A 356 5.48 -14.78 -7.34
N VAL A 357 6.20 -14.45 -6.27
CA VAL A 357 7.66 -14.53 -6.25
C VAL A 357 8.04 -16.00 -6.12
N VAL A 358 8.79 -16.50 -7.10
CA VAL A 358 9.19 -17.92 -7.19
C VAL A 358 10.64 -18.16 -6.81
N LYS A 359 11.48 -17.11 -6.87
CA LYS A 359 12.88 -17.19 -6.49
C LYS A 359 13.36 -15.87 -5.88
N VAL A 360 14.19 -15.95 -4.85
CA VAL A 360 14.96 -14.84 -4.30
C VAL A 360 16.41 -15.26 -4.21
N GLU A 361 17.31 -14.40 -4.65
CA GLU A 361 18.74 -14.63 -4.64
C GLU A 361 19.45 -13.53 -3.85
N PHE A 362 20.35 -13.93 -2.99
CA PHE A 362 21.17 -13.08 -2.15
C PHE A 362 22.64 -13.13 -2.60
N SER A 363 23.32 -12.01 -2.52
CA SER A 363 24.77 -11.90 -2.71
C SER A 363 25.40 -11.00 -1.64
N GLU A 364 26.57 -11.36 -1.15
CA GLU A 364 27.34 -10.57 -0.17
C GLU A 364 28.07 -9.38 -0.79
N SER A 365 28.08 -9.29 -2.12
CA SER A 365 28.61 -8.16 -2.84
C SER A 365 27.81 -7.92 -4.14
N ALA A 366 27.79 -6.69 -4.59
CA ALA A 366 27.07 -6.28 -5.78
C ALA A 366 27.46 -7.04 -7.08
N ARG A 367 28.65 -7.61 -7.11
CA ARG A 367 29.23 -8.34 -8.25
C ARG A 367 29.63 -9.79 -7.87
N GLY A 368 29.15 -10.26 -6.73
CA GLY A 368 29.48 -11.59 -6.21
C GLY A 368 28.61 -12.71 -6.76
N VAL A 369 28.83 -13.87 -6.17
CA VAL A 369 28.04 -15.08 -6.46
C VAL A 369 26.65 -14.92 -5.85
N TRP A 370 25.63 -15.23 -6.62
CA TRP A 370 24.24 -15.26 -6.17
C TRP A 370 23.93 -16.63 -5.57
N ARG A 371 23.33 -16.62 -4.39
CA ARG A 371 22.85 -17.81 -3.67
C ARG A 371 21.34 -17.73 -3.51
N GLU A 372 20.66 -18.83 -3.74
CA GLU A 372 19.22 -18.90 -3.57
C GLU A 372 18.87 -18.81 -2.08
N ALA A 373 17.92 -17.95 -1.75
CA ALA A 373 17.37 -17.78 -0.41
C ALA A 373 16.17 -18.71 -0.22
N LYS A 374 15.97 -19.19 1.00
CA LYS A 374 14.81 -19.97 1.39
C LYS A 374 13.60 -19.06 1.49
N LEU A 375 12.57 -19.37 0.72
CA LEU A 375 11.29 -18.65 0.76
C LEU A 375 10.46 -19.08 1.96
N GLY A 376 9.77 -18.11 2.57
CA GLY A 376 8.79 -18.34 3.64
C GLY A 376 7.44 -18.84 3.13
N GLU A 377 6.38 -18.69 3.95
CA GLU A 377 5.01 -19.11 3.61
C GLU A 377 4.45 -18.35 2.40
N ASP A 378 3.73 -19.06 1.53
CA ASP A 378 3.00 -18.47 0.41
C ASP A 378 1.58 -18.07 0.83
N LEU A 379 1.33 -16.79 1.00
CA LEU A 379 0.02 -16.24 1.37
C LEU A 379 -0.84 -15.86 0.16
N GLY A 380 -0.35 -16.09 -1.05
CA GLY A 380 -1.04 -15.79 -2.30
C GLY A 380 -0.19 -14.95 -3.28
N PRO A 381 -0.68 -14.80 -4.53
CA PRO A 381 0.12 -14.27 -5.64
C PRO A 381 0.56 -12.81 -5.45
N TYR A 382 -0.17 -12.04 -4.66
CA TYR A 382 0.08 -10.60 -4.48
C TYR A 382 0.53 -10.25 -3.05
N ALA A 383 0.83 -11.26 -2.21
CA ALA A 383 1.27 -11.07 -0.84
C ALA A 383 2.80 -10.87 -0.74
N PHE A 384 3.27 -10.39 0.41
CA PHE A 384 4.67 -10.49 0.73
C PHE A 384 5.11 -11.96 0.81
N ARG A 385 6.22 -12.25 0.15
CA ARG A 385 6.97 -13.49 0.31
C ARG A 385 8.20 -13.19 1.14
N THR A 386 8.22 -13.61 2.40
CA THR A 386 9.42 -13.50 3.23
C THR A 386 10.48 -14.47 2.75
N TRP A 387 11.74 -14.18 3.04
CA TRP A 387 12.86 -15.04 2.68
C TRP A 387 13.99 -14.93 3.72
N GLU A 388 14.82 -15.95 3.77
CA GLU A 388 16.01 -16.00 4.61
C GLU A 388 17.17 -16.67 3.89
N CYS A 389 18.40 -16.21 4.17
CA CYS A 389 19.63 -16.80 3.66
C CYS A 389 20.70 -16.77 4.74
N ALA A 390 21.36 -17.90 5.00
CA ALA A 390 22.50 -17.94 5.89
C ALA A 390 23.74 -17.31 5.21
N TRP A 391 24.46 -16.48 5.95
CA TRP A 391 25.68 -15.83 5.51
C TRP A 391 26.71 -15.81 6.64
N THR A 392 27.95 -16.20 6.34
CA THR A 392 29.06 -16.11 7.29
C THR A 392 30.12 -15.20 6.67
N PRO A 393 30.23 -13.93 7.11
CA PRO A 393 31.31 -13.05 6.63
C PRO A 393 32.65 -13.54 7.12
N GLU A 394 33.60 -13.77 6.20
CA GLU A 394 34.92 -14.34 6.56
C GLU A 394 35.84 -13.32 7.25
N LYS A 395 35.71 -12.05 6.89
CA LYS A 395 36.67 -10.99 7.30
C LYS A 395 35.95 -9.76 7.79
N PRO A 396 36.55 -9.02 8.74
CA PRO A 396 36.08 -7.66 9.07
C PRO A 396 36.11 -6.74 7.85
N GLY A 397 35.20 -5.80 7.78
CA GLY A 397 35.13 -4.82 6.69
C GLY A 397 33.70 -4.40 6.34
N LYS A 398 33.58 -3.64 5.24
CA LYS A 398 32.30 -3.23 4.67
C LYS A 398 31.88 -4.20 3.59
N TYR A 399 30.62 -4.59 3.66
CA TYR A 399 29.97 -5.45 2.67
C TYR A 399 28.76 -4.71 2.08
N ASP A 400 28.56 -4.85 0.76
CA ASP A 400 27.41 -4.30 0.04
C ASP A 400 26.46 -5.44 -0.33
N LEU A 401 25.67 -5.87 0.64
CA LEU A 401 24.74 -6.97 0.49
C LEU A 401 23.71 -6.63 -0.60
N ALA A 402 23.40 -7.59 -1.46
CA ALA A 402 22.45 -7.41 -2.55
C ALA A 402 21.39 -8.51 -2.54
N VAL A 403 20.17 -8.16 -2.98
CA VAL A 403 19.07 -9.11 -3.15
C VAL A 403 18.29 -8.81 -4.41
N ARG A 404 17.89 -9.86 -5.12
CA ARG A 404 16.96 -9.78 -6.24
C ARG A 404 15.90 -10.87 -6.17
N ALA A 405 14.72 -10.58 -6.69
CA ALA A 405 13.63 -11.53 -6.81
C ALA A 405 13.26 -11.79 -8.27
N THR A 406 12.73 -12.98 -8.51
CA THR A 406 12.13 -13.41 -9.78
C THR A 406 10.67 -13.78 -9.51
N ASP A 407 9.73 -13.30 -10.32
CA ASP A 407 8.32 -13.69 -10.26
C ASP A 407 7.97 -14.85 -11.21
N GLU A 408 6.76 -15.36 -11.09
CA GLU A 408 6.26 -16.49 -11.90
C GLU A 408 6.11 -16.18 -13.39
N LYS A 409 6.19 -14.91 -13.79
CA LYS A 409 6.24 -14.49 -15.19
C LYS A 409 7.67 -14.43 -15.74
N GLY A 410 8.67 -14.73 -14.88
CA GLY A 410 10.09 -14.69 -15.24
C GLY A 410 10.71 -13.31 -15.16
N SER A 411 10.00 -12.30 -14.66
CA SER A 411 10.58 -10.96 -14.48
C SER A 411 11.55 -10.96 -13.31
N VAL A 412 12.72 -10.36 -13.51
CA VAL A 412 13.79 -10.24 -12.50
C VAL A 412 14.08 -8.78 -12.22
N GLN A 413 14.42 -8.44 -10.98
CA GLN A 413 14.89 -7.09 -10.65
C GLN A 413 16.16 -6.75 -11.43
N PRO A 414 16.21 -5.57 -12.08
CA PRO A 414 17.35 -5.15 -12.89
C PRO A 414 18.48 -4.52 -12.04
N ASP A 415 19.69 -4.58 -12.55
CA ASP A 415 20.85 -3.88 -11.95
C ASP A 415 20.72 -2.35 -12.06
N GLU A 416 20.06 -1.85 -13.10
CA GLU A 416 19.87 -0.44 -13.33
C GLU A 416 18.44 0.00 -12.96
N GLY A 417 18.36 1.09 -12.19
CA GLY A 417 17.08 1.70 -11.84
C GLY A 417 16.45 2.39 -13.06
N VAL A 418 15.13 2.52 -13.02
CA VAL A 418 14.39 3.33 -13.99
C VAL A 418 14.45 4.80 -13.61
N TRP A 419 14.35 5.69 -14.60
CA TRP A 419 14.03 7.09 -14.39
C TRP A 419 12.80 7.47 -15.22
N ASN A 420 11.85 8.15 -14.58
CA ASN A 420 10.69 8.77 -15.25
C ASN A 420 10.26 10.02 -14.46
N PRO A 421 9.53 10.96 -15.09
CA PRO A 421 9.19 12.23 -14.46
C PRO A 421 8.27 12.13 -13.24
N GLY A 422 7.55 11.01 -13.08
CA GLY A 422 6.70 10.74 -11.92
C GLY A 422 7.44 10.15 -10.73
N GLY A 423 8.67 9.64 -10.94
CA GLY A 423 9.42 8.93 -9.91
C GLY A 423 8.70 7.66 -9.44
N TYR A 424 8.25 6.86 -10.40
CA TYR A 424 7.49 5.62 -10.19
C TYR A 424 8.26 4.40 -10.69
N LEU A 425 7.77 3.21 -10.35
CA LEU A 425 8.28 1.92 -10.85
C LEU A 425 9.71 1.58 -10.40
N TRP A 426 10.23 2.20 -9.34
CA TRP A 426 11.55 1.83 -8.83
C TRP A 426 11.58 0.36 -8.41
N ASN A 427 12.43 -0.43 -9.09
CA ASN A 427 12.59 -1.86 -8.80
C ASN A 427 14.03 -2.35 -8.98
N LYS A 428 15.02 -1.46 -8.96
CA LYS A 428 16.44 -1.84 -8.99
C LYS A 428 16.74 -2.88 -7.92
N ILE A 429 17.71 -3.78 -8.17
CA ILE A 429 18.31 -4.67 -7.15
C ILE A 429 18.57 -3.87 -5.88
N GLU A 430 18.04 -4.36 -4.77
CA GLU A 430 18.16 -3.69 -3.48
C GLU A 430 19.52 -3.99 -2.87
N ARG A 431 20.17 -2.96 -2.32
CA ARG A 431 21.49 -3.06 -1.70
C ARG A 431 21.46 -2.55 -0.28
N GLN A 432 22.26 -3.16 0.59
CA GLN A 432 22.40 -2.78 1.99
C GLN A 432 23.88 -2.86 2.39
N GLU A 433 24.48 -1.69 2.65
CA GLU A 433 25.80 -1.64 3.27
C GLU A 433 25.70 -2.09 4.74
N VAL A 434 26.58 -2.99 5.15
CA VAL A 434 26.75 -3.43 6.54
C VAL A 434 28.23 -3.43 6.91
N THR A 435 28.52 -3.30 8.21
CA THR A 435 29.88 -3.36 8.73
C THR A 435 30.07 -4.63 9.55
N VAL A 436 31.06 -5.41 9.18
CA VAL A 436 31.51 -6.60 9.91
C VAL A 436 32.72 -6.21 10.77
N GLY A 437 32.61 -6.44 12.07
CA GLY A 437 33.69 -6.22 13.04
C GLY A 437 34.54 -7.45 13.25
N GLU A 438 35.61 -7.29 14.07
CA GLU A 438 36.42 -8.43 14.54
C GLU A 438 35.52 -9.48 15.21
N SER A 439 35.93 -10.74 15.16
CA SER A 439 35.33 -11.79 15.99
C SER A 439 35.54 -11.46 17.46
N ALA A 440 34.50 -11.53 18.28
CA ALA A 440 34.59 -11.28 19.71
C ALA A 440 35.48 -12.29 20.43
#